data_d4e55a4e6b68ddb4750f25019d8d10a9
#
_entry.id   d4e55a4e6b68ddb4750f25019d8d10a9
#
_cell.length_a   1.000
_cell.length_b   1.000
_cell.length_c   1.000
_cell.angle_alpha   90.00
_cell.angle_beta   90.00
_cell.angle_gamma   90.00
#
_symmetry.space_group_name_H-M   'P 1'
#
loop_
_entity.id
_entity.type
_entity.pdbx_description
1 polymer ?
#
loop_
_entity_poly.entity_id
_entity_poly.type
_entity_poly.pdbx_seq_one_letter_code
_entity_poly.pdbx_strand_id
1 'polypeptide(L)'
;MTNKLKIMLVDDHYLVRMGLASIIALEADMTVCAEAATGEQALALFRVHNPDVTLVDQRLPGMTGSETTQKIRAEYPGARILVLSTYACDEEIYKALQCGAMGYLSKSVTREELTEAIRKAASGRRHITPEVAALLAEGMSRSRLSGRELDVLRLLVGGKRNREIASTLDITEGTVKLHVSSILGKLAVADRTEAVTVALQRGIVQL
;
A
#
# COMPACT_ATOMS: atom_id res chain seq x y z
N MET A 1 12.64 29.53 -18.35
CA MET A 1 11.64 29.16 -17.33
C MET A 1 11.88 27.68 -17.02
N THR A 2 12.39 27.38 -15.83
CA THR A 2 12.57 25.99 -15.39
C THR A 2 11.19 25.34 -15.27
N ASN A 3 10.97 24.27 -16.01
CA ASN A 3 9.72 23.53 -15.97
C ASN A 3 9.61 22.88 -14.57
N LYS A 4 8.62 23.30 -13.76
CA LYS A 4 8.42 22.74 -12.43
C LYS A 4 7.87 21.33 -12.54
N LEU A 5 8.30 20.43 -11.65
CA LEU A 5 7.74 19.09 -11.51
C LEU A 5 6.26 19.19 -11.10
N LYS A 6 5.39 18.60 -11.90
CA LYS A 6 3.95 18.53 -11.65
C LYS A 6 3.64 17.36 -10.71
N ILE A 7 3.15 17.68 -9.53
CA ILE A 7 2.84 16.70 -8.49
C ILE A 7 1.32 16.56 -8.36
N MET A 8 0.81 15.34 -8.41
CA MET A 8 -0.58 15.05 -8.08
C MET A 8 -0.66 14.47 -6.66
N LEU A 9 -1.62 14.95 -5.88
CA LEU A 9 -1.89 14.49 -4.51
C LEU A 9 -3.16 13.66 -4.48
N VAL A 10 -3.13 12.49 -3.85
CA VAL A 10 -4.27 11.58 -3.70
C VAL A 10 -4.35 11.13 -2.25
N ASP A 11 -5.28 11.68 -1.48
CA ASP A 11 -5.51 11.37 -0.07
C ASP A 11 -6.95 11.78 0.27
N ASP A 12 -7.70 10.98 1.01
CA ASP A 12 -9.08 11.31 1.40
C ASP A 12 -9.13 12.36 2.54
N HIS A 13 -8.02 12.50 3.30
CA HIS A 13 -7.91 13.47 4.38
C HIS A 13 -7.52 14.86 3.86
N TYR A 14 -8.47 15.79 3.90
CA TYR A 14 -8.26 17.17 3.42
C TYR A 14 -7.04 17.86 4.05
N LEU A 15 -6.86 17.74 5.38
CA LEU A 15 -5.75 18.40 6.09
C LEU A 15 -4.38 17.82 5.68
N VAL A 16 -4.32 16.54 5.38
CA VAL A 16 -3.08 15.91 4.87
C VAL A 16 -2.74 16.47 3.49
N ARG A 17 -3.72 16.56 2.58
CA ARG A 17 -3.51 17.15 1.26
C ARG A 17 -3.04 18.61 1.36
N MET A 18 -3.68 19.42 2.21
CA MET A 18 -3.24 20.80 2.46
C MET A 18 -1.80 20.87 2.97
N GLY A 19 -1.44 19.99 3.91
CA GLY A 19 -0.07 19.92 4.45
C GLY A 19 0.95 19.57 3.37
N LEU A 20 0.68 18.55 2.58
CA LEU A 20 1.53 18.14 1.45
C LEU A 20 1.64 19.26 0.40
N ALA A 21 0.53 19.90 0.04
CA ALA A 21 0.52 21.02 -0.89
C ALA A 21 1.36 22.20 -0.39
N SER A 22 1.28 22.50 0.91
CA SER A 22 2.08 23.55 1.55
C SER A 22 3.58 23.22 1.51
N ILE A 23 3.95 21.96 1.79
CA ILE A 23 5.36 21.50 1.68
C ILE A 23 5.86 21.66 0.25
N ILE A 24 5.09 21.21 -0.74
CA ILE A 24 5.46 21.30 -2.16
C ILE A 24 5.57 22.75 -2.61
N ALA A 25 4.71 23.63 -2.15
CA ALA A 25 4.74 25.06 -2.50
C ALA A 25 6.01 25.78 -2.01
N LEU A 26 6.69 25.27 -0.98
CA LEU A 26 7.98 25.78 -0.51
C LEU A 26 9.16 25.42 -1.45
N GLU A 27 8.96 24.46 -2.37
CA GLU A 27 9.99 24.04 -3.30
C GLU A 27 9.89 24.84 -4.62
N ALA A 28 10.99 25.45 -5.02
CA ALA A 28 11.04 26.30 -6.24
C ALA A 28 10.83 25.47 -7.52
N ASP A 29 11.19 24.20 -7.49
CA ASP A 29 11.19 23.25 -8.61
C ASP A 29 9.96 22.35 -8.70
N MET A 30 8.95 22.54 -7.82
CA MET A 30 7.74 21.70 -7.76
C MET A 30 6.47 22.53 -7.80
N THR A 31 5.37 21.91 -8.19
CA THR A 31 4.01 22.49 -8.14
C THR A 31 2.97 21.39 -8.06
N VAL A 32 1.91 21.60 -7.26
CA VAL A 32 0.74 20.71 -7.28
C VAL A 32 -0.07 21.03 -8.53
N CYS A 33 -0.34 20.02 -9.34
CA CYS A 33 -1.12 20.14 -10.58
C CYS A 33 -2.54 19.61 -10.44
N ALA A 34 -2.80 18.71 -9.49
CA ALA A 34 -4.12 18.14 -9.24
C ALA A 34 -4.19 17.54 -7.82
N GLU A 35 -5.41 17.50 -7.28
CA GLU A 35 -5.74 16.86 -6.01
C GLU A 35 -6.93 15.94 -6.19
N ALA A 36 -6.89 14.75 -5.58
CA ALA A 36 -7.96 13.76 -5.58
C ALA A 36 -8.20 13.25 -4.15
N ALA A 37 -9.44 12.91 -3.85
CA ALA A 37 -9.84 12.29 -2.58
C ALA A 37 -10.09 10.78 -2.71
N THR A 38 -10.14 10.24 -3.94
CA THR A 38 -10.36 8.81 -4.19
C THR A 38 -9.49 8.32 -5.35
N GLY A 39 -9.32 6.99 -5.45
CA GLY A 39 -8.57 6.38 -6.54
C GLY A 39 -9.21 6.62 -7.91
N GLU A 40 -10.55 6.65 -7.99
CA GLU A 40 -11.30 6.92 -9.23
C GLU A 40 -11.04 8.35 -9.73
N GLN A 41 -11.09 9.32 -8.82
CA GLN A 41 -10.74 10.71 -9.13
C GLN A 41 -9.29 10.83 -9.61
N ALA A 42 -8.37 10.12 -8.96
CA ALA A 42 -6.96 10.10 -9.34
C ALA A 42 -6.76 9.60 -10.77
N LEU A 43 -7.45 8.52 -11.18
CA LEU A 43 -7.40 8.00 -12.55
C LEU A 43 -7.90 9.05 -13.57
N ALA A 44 -9.01 9.71 -13.28
CA ALA A 44 -9.57 10.74 -14.16
C ALA A 44 -8.63 11.96 -14.30
N LEU A 45 -8.10 12.45 -13.18
CA LEU A 45 -7.20 13.60 -13.15
C LEU A 45 -5.82 13.30 -13.73
N PHE A 46 -5.33 12.06 -13.60
CA PHE A 46 -4.05 11.64 -14.18
C PHE A 46 -4.06 11.81 -15.71
N ARG A 47 -5.17 11.43 -16.37
CA ARG A 47 -5.35 11.58 -17.83
C ARG A 47 -5.27 13.04 -18.29
N VAL A 48 -5.82 13.95 -17.48
CA VAL A 48 -5.90 15.37 -17.81
C VAL A 48 -4.59 16.11 -17.55
N HIS A 49 -3.97 15.84 -16.40
CA HIS A 49 -2.84 16.64 -15.90
C HIS A 49 -1.48 16.04 -16.25
N ASN A 50 -1.41 14.72 -16.51
CA ASN A 50 -0.16 13.98 -16.78
C ASN A 50 0.95 14.39 -15.80
N PRO A 51 0.82 14.08 -14.49
CA PRO A 51 1.76 14.49 -13.45
C PRO A 51 3.11 13.80 -13.64
N ASP A 52 4.19 14.50 -13.25
CA ASP A 52 5.53 13.91 -13.23
C ASP A 52 5.69 12.91 -12.08
N VAL A 53 5.05 13.18 -10.94
CA VAL A 53 5.00 12.28 -9.79
C VAL A 53 3.61 12.35 -9.14
N THR A 54 3.09 11.22 -8.71
CA THR A 54 1.85 11.13 -7.94
C THR A 54 2.15 10.62 -6.53
N LEU A 55 1.67 11.33 -5.51
CA LEU A 55 1.67 10.89 -4.13
C LEU A 55 0.30 10.28 -3.84
N VAL A 56 0.24 9.03 -3.43
CA VAL A 56 -1.03 8.30 -3.22
C VAL A 56 -1.08 7.75 -1.80
N ASP A 57 -2.12 8.11 -1.05
CA ASP A 57 -2.38 7.44 0.23
C ASP A 57 -2.69 5.95 -0.01
N GLN A 58 -2.13 5.08 0.84
CA GLN A 58 -2.43 3.65 0.82
C GLN A 58 -3.89 3.36 1.18
N ARG A 59 -4.48 4.16 2.06
CA ARG A 59 -5.85 3.96 2.55
C ARG A 59 -6.80 5.00 1.96
N LEU A 60 -7.40 4.65 0.84
CA LEU A 60 -8.43 5.44 0.18
C LEU A 60 -9.78 4.72 0.25
N PRO A 61 -10.90 5.46 0.27
CA PRO A 61 -12.22 4.86 0.19
C PRO A 61 -12.43 4.19 -1.16
N GLY A 62 -13.03 3.01 -1.15
CA GLY A 62 -13.37 2.24 -2.35
C GLY A 62 -12.20 1.48 -2.97
N MET A 63 -11.10 2.15 -3.27
CA MET A 63 -9.92 1.58 -3.94
C MET A 63 -8.65 1.95 -3.18
N THR A 64 -7.85 0.96 -2.78
CA THR A 64 -6.58 1.21 -2.09
C THR A 64 -5.56 1.94 -2.96
N GLY A 65 -4.56 2.57 -2.33
CA GLY A 65 -3.44 3.21 -3.05
C GLY A 65 -2.66 2.23 -3.93
N SER A 66 -2.48 0.99 -3.49
CA SER A 66 -1.88 -0.07 -4.30
C SER A 66 -2.70 -0.39 -5.54
N GLU A 67 -4.03 -0.51 -5.42
CA GLU A 67 -4.94 -0.75 -6.55
C GLU A 67 -5.00 0.46 -7.50
N THR A 68 -5.02 1.67 -6.95
CA THR A 68 -4.92 2.92 -7.72
C THR A 68 -3.62 2.95 -8.52
N THR A 69 -2.49 2.63 -7.86
CA THR A 69 -1.18 2.52 -8.50
C THR A 69 -1.21 1.51 -9.64
N GLN A 70 -1.75 0.32 -9.41
CA GLN A 70 -1.84 -0.75 -10.42
C GLN A 70 -2.62 -0.29 -11.65
N LYS A 71 -3.79 0.35 -11.45
CA LYS A 71 -4.64 0.82 -12.55
C LYS A 71 -3.97 1.95 -13.34
N ILE A 72 -3.38 2.93 -12.66
CA ILE A 72 -2.63 4.01 -13.34
C ILE A 72 -1.47 3.41 -14.15
N ARG A 73 -0.70 2.49 -13.58
CA ARG A 73 0.44 1.86 -14.24
C ARG A 73 0.05 0.95 -15.41
N ALA A 74 -1.12 0.32 -15.35
CA ALA A 74 -1.64 -0.48 -16.46
C ALA A 74 -1.94 0.39 -17.69
N GLU A 75 -2.46 1.60 -17.47
CA GLU A 75 -2.80 2.55 -18.53
C GLU A 75 -1.61 3.43 -18.93
N TYR A 76 -0.78 3.81 -17.95
CA TYR A 76 0.42 4.64 -18.11
C TYR A 76 1.66 3.95 -17.55
N PRO A 77 2.32 3.05 -18.30
CA PRO A 77 3.47 2.28 -17.80
C PRO A 77 4.64 3.12 -17.29
N GLY A 78 4.76 4.37 -17.75
CA GLY A 78 5.76 5.33 -17.30
C GLY A 78 5.39 6.14 -16.05
N ALA A 79 4.18 5.96 -15.49
CA ALA A 79 3.73 6.72 -14.32
C ALA A 79 4.65 6.49 -13.11
N ARG A 80 4.98 7.58 -12.41
CA ARG A 80 5.86 7.58 -11.24
C ARG A 80 5.02 7.85 -10.00
N ILE A 81 4.88 6.84 -9.17
CA ILE A 81 3.95 6.86 -8.05
C ILE A 81 4.70 6.53 -6.76
N LEU A 82 4.54 7.37 -5.74
CA LEU A 82 4.99 7.14 -4.38
C LEU A 82 3.75 6.90 -3.52
N VAL A 83 3.76 5.82 -2.75
CA VAL A 83 2.67 5.51 -1.82
C VAL A 83 3.01 6.06 -0.44
N LEU A 84 2.05 6.74 0.18
CA LEU A 84 2.14 7.26 1.53
C LEU A 84 1.26 6.44 2.47
N SER A 85 1.69 6.24 3.72
CA SER A 85 0.85 5.59 4.73
C SER A 85 1.19 6.08 6.13
N THR A 86 0.21 6.07 7.01
CA THR A 86 0.41 6.34 8.44
C THR A 86 1.07 5.15 9.15
N TYR A 87 0.77 3.93 8.67
CA TYR A 87 1.29 2.68 9.23
C TYR A 87 1.97 1.90 8.10
N ALA A 88 3.26 1.65 8.27
CA ALA A 88 4.01 0.80 7.35
C ALA A 88 3.92 -0.66 7.84
N CYS A 89 3.08 -1.48 7.21
CA CYS A 89 3.17 -2.92 7.40
C CYS A 89 3.83 -3.58 6.18
N ASP A 90 4.58 -4.63 6.43
CA ASP A 90 5.40 -5.34 5.45
C ASP A 90 4.60 -5.72 4.20
N GLU A 91 3.37 -6.20 4.39
CA GLU A 91 2.50 -6.66 3.31
C GLU A 91 2.00 -5.51 2.42
N GLU A 92 1.63 -4.35 3.03
CA GLU A 92 1.20 -3.18 2.27
C GLU A 92 2.35 -2.59 1.45
N ILE A 93 3.55 -2.49 2.05
CA ILE A 93 4.77 -2.04 1.36
C ILE A 93 5.05 -2.95 0.17
N TYR A 94 5.07 -4.26 0.41
CA TYR A 94 5.34 -5.24 -0.63
C TYR A 94 4.29 -5.15 -1.76
N LYS A 95 3.00 -5.10 -1.43
CA LYS A 95 1.90 -4.98 -2.39
C LYS A 95 2.02 -3.71 -3.23
N ALA A 96 2.30 -2.57 -2.61
CA ALA A 96 2.48 -1.29 -3.32
C ALA A 96 3.61 -1.36 -4.36
N LEU A 97 4.77 -1.92 -3.96
CA LEU A 97 5.92 -2.05 -4.87
C LEU A 97 5.67 -3.07 -5.99
N GLN A 98 4.93 -4.16 -5.73
CA GLN A 98 4.48 -5.11 -6.76
C GLN A 98 3.50 -4.46 -7.75
N CYS A 99 2.62 -3.58 -7.28
CA CYS A 99 1.72 -2.80 -8.12
C CYS A 99 2.44 -1.72 -8.95
N GLY A 100 3.76 -1.55 -8.77
CA GLY A 100 4.60 -0.67 -9.55
C GLY A 100 4.88 0.69 -8.90
N ALA A 101 4.64 0.84 -7.59
CA ALA A 101 5.08 2.03 -6.86
C ALA A 101 6.61 2.18 -6.94
N MET A 102 7.09 3.41 -7.04
CA MET A 102 8.51 3.74 -7.06
C MET A 102 9.10 3.90 -5.65
N GLY A 103 8.26 3.99 -4.64
CA GLY A 103 8.64 4.05 -3.23
C GLY A 103 7.41 4.00 -2.34
N TYR A 104 7.68 3.73 -1.07
CA TYR A 104 6.70 3.71 0.01
C TYR A 104 7.24 4.55 1.16
N LEU A 105 6.47 5.51 1.63
CA LEU A 105 6.89 6.48 2.64
C LEU A 105 5.88 6.53 3.78
N SER A 106 6.38 6.73 5.01
CA SER A 106 5.51 7.09 6.12
C SER A 106 4.97 8.52 5.94
N LYS A 107 3.73 8.79 6.34
CA LYS A 107 3.19 10.16 6.42
C LYS A 107 3.89 11.02 7.49
N SER A 108 4.75 10.41 8.32
CA SER A 108 5.58 11.09 9.34
C SER A 108 6.99 11.45 8.84
N VAL A 109 7.30 11.24 7.56
CA VAL A 109 8.60 11.63 6.98
C VAL A 109 8.82 13.14 7.09
N THR A 110 10.08 13.54 7.15
CA THR A 110 10.46 14.95 7.11
C THR A 110 10.19 15.56 5.73
N ARG A 111 10.15 16.89 5.66
CA ARG A 111 10.03 17.62 4.40
C ARG A 111 11.16 17.23 3.43
N GLU A 112 12.38 17.15 3.96
CA GLU A 112 13.58 16.84 3.20
C GLU A 112 13.51 15.46 2.57
N GLU A 113 13.09 14.45 3.33
CA GLU A 113 12.92 13.08 2.86
C GLU A 113 11.82 12.97 1.79
N LEU A 114 10.68 13.65 1.99
CA LEU A 114 9.59 13.66 1.02
C LEU A 114 10.02 14.29 -0.31
N THR A 115 10.66 15.46 -0.26
CA THR A 115 11.09 16.18 -1.47
C THR A 115 12.21 15.44 -2.19
N GLU A 116 13.12 14.81 -1.46
CA GLU A 116 14.14 13.92 -2.04
C GLU A 116 13.52 12.71 -2.75
N ALA A 117 12.55 12.05 -2.12
CA ALA A 117 11.82 10.93 -2.71
C ALA A 117 11.10 11.34 -4.00
N ILE A 118 10.45 12.50 -4.01
CA ILE A 118 9.80 13.06 -5.21
C ILE A 118 10.83 13.27 -6.33
N ARG A 119 11.98 13.90 -6.05
CA ARG A 119 13.04 14.13 -7.06
C ARG A 119 13.63 12.82 -7.58
N LYS A 120 13.85 11.83 -6.70
CA LYS A 120 14.28 10.49 -7.12
C LYS A 120 13.26 9.84 -8.04
N ALA A 121 11.99 9.84 -7.67
CA ALA A 121 10.91 9.29 -8.50
C ALA A 121 10.82 10.02 -9.84
N ALA A 122 10.88 11.36 -9.84
CA ALA A 122 10.87 12.19 -11.06
C ALA A 122 12.02 11.86 -12.01
N SER A 123 13.18 11.45 -11.49
CA SER A 123 14.33 10.98 -12.29
C SER A 123 14.24 9.51 -12.72
N GLY A 124 13.13 8.81 -12.45
CA GLY A 124 12.94 7.39 -12.76
C GLY A 124 13.63 6.43 -11.79
N ARG A 125 14.18 6.91 -10.68
CA ARG A 125 14.84 6.09 -9.66
C ARG A 125 13.88 5.72 -8.55
N ARG A 126 13.91 4.46 -8.10
CA ARG A 126 13.11 4.04 -6.93
C ARG A 126 13.66 4.66 -5.66
N HIS A 127 12.75 5.06 -4.78
CA HIS A 127 13.06 5.45 -3.41
C HIS A 127 12.73 4.26 -2.49
N ILE A 128 13.75 3.48 -2.16
CA ILE A 128 13.64 2.32 -1.27
C ILE A 128 14.59 2.59 -0.12
N THR A 129 14.03 2.73 1.09
CA THR A 129 14.85 2.87 2.30
C THR A 129 15.47 1.53 2.68
N PRO A 130 16.56 1.51 3.48
CA PRO A 130 17.17 0.26 3.93
C PRO A 130 16.18 -0.68 4.63
N GLU A 131 15.24 -0.14 5.42
CA GLU A 131 14.19 -0.89 6.11
C GLU A 131 13.26 -1.57 5.09
N VAL A 132 12.81 -0.83 4.08
CA VAL A 132 11.97 -1.36 3.00
C VAL A 132 12.74 -2.41 2.18
N ALA A 133 14.03 -2.20 1.95
CA ALA A 133 14.86 -3.17 1.25
C ALA A 133 15.01 -4.49 2.05
N ALA A 134 15.20 -4.40 3.37
CA ALA A 134 15.23 -5.56 4.26
C ALA A 134 13.89 -6.32 4.24
N LEU A 135 12.77 -5.61 4.34
CA LEU A 135 11.42 -6.20 4.24
C LEU A 135 11.18 -6.90 2.90
N LEU A 136 11.65 -6.31 1.80
CA LEU A 136 11.56 -6.96 0.48
C LEU A 136 12.39 -8.24 0.42
N ALA A 137 13.61 -8.24 0.95
CA ALA A 137 14.48 -9.41 1.00
C ALA A 137 13.87 -10.53 1.84
N GLU A 138 13.29 -10.20 3.00
CA GLU A 138 12.57 -11.15 3.85
C GLU A 138 11.26 -11.62 3.20
N GLY A 139 10.49 -10.74 2.59
CA GLY A 139 9.22 -11.06 1.91
C GLY A 139 9.41 -11.98 0.70
N MET A 140 10.56 -11.95 0.04
CA MET A 140 10.92 -12.91 -1.03
C MET A 140 11.17 -14.32 -0.49
N SER A 141 11.52 -14.46 0.79
CA SER A 141 11.81 -15.75 1.44
C SER A 141 10.59 -16.33 2.19
N ARG A 142 9.56 -15.52 2.48
CA ARG A 142 8.35 -15.97 3.20
C ARG A 142 7.34 -16.58 2.24
N SER A 143 6.86 -17.78 2.57
CA SER A 143 5.75 -18.43 1.85
C SER A 143 4.47 -17.59 2.03
N ARG A 144 3.98 -17.01 0.93
CA ARG A 144 2.76 -16.19 0.96
C ARG A 144 1.52 -17.00 1.28
N LEU A 145 0.58 -16.34 1.95
CA LEU A 145 -0.77 -16.88 2.09
C LEU A 145 -1.46 -16.90 0.72
N SER A 146 -2.04 -18.03 0.36
CA SER A 146 -2.91 -18.14 -0.81
C SER A 146 -4.21 -17.35 -0.58
N GLY A 147 -4.96 -17.06 -1.64
CA GLY A 147 -6.26 -16.39 -1.52
C GLY A 147 -7.18 -17.13 -0.56
N ARG A 148 -7.17 -18.47 -0.58
CA ARG A 148 -8.01 -19.29 0.31
C ARG A 148 -7.55 -19.21 1.78
N GLU A 149 -6.26 -19.17 2.03
CA GLU A 149 -5.72 -18.97 3.38
C GLU A 149 -6.02 -17.56 3.91
N LEU A 150 -6.02 -16.54 3.05
CA LEU A 150 -6.44 -15.20 3.42
C LEU A 150 -7.92 -15.15 3.80
N ASP A 151 -8.81 -15.85 3.07
CA ASP A 151 -10.23 -15.93 3.41
C ASP A 151 -10.44 -16.61 4.78
N VAL A 152 -9.72 -17.71 5.02
CA VAL A 152 -9.73 -18.38 6.33
C VAL A 152 -9.21 -17.44 7.42
N LEU A 153 -8.10 -16.73 7.19
CA LEU A 153 -7.51 -15.82 8.17
C LEU A 153 -8.43 -14.64 8.51
N ARG A 154 -9.14 -14.08 7.53
CA ARG A 154 -10.15 -13.02 7.77
C ARG A 154 -11.25 -13.50 8.72
N LEU A 155 -11.74 -14.72 8.52
CA LEU A 155 -12.77 -15.31 9.39
C LEU A 155 -12.22 -15.66 10.78
N LEU A 156 -10.93 -16.05 10.87
CA LEU A 156 -10.23 -16.25 12.14
C LEU A 156 -10.13 -14.94 12.94
N VAL A 157 -9.75 -13.84 12.29
CA VAL A 157 -9.69 -12.49 12.88
C VAL A 157 -11.08 -12.04 13.33
N GLY A 158 -12.13 -12.36 12.57
CA GLY A 158 -13.53 -12.16 12.96
C GLY A 158 -14.05 -13.09 14.08
N GLY A 159 -13.16 -13.88 14.72
CA GLY A 159 -13.50 -14.75 15.87
C GLY A 159 -14.26 -16.04 15.52
N LYS A 160 -14.40 -16.38 14.23
CA LYS A 160 -15.17 -17.56 13.80
C LYS A 160 -14.46 -18.86 14.15
N ARG A 161 -15.19 -19.86 14.65
CA ARG A 161 -14.70 -21.21 14.90
C ARG A 161 -14.56 -21.99 13.59
N ASN A 162 -13.75 -23.06 13.57
CA ASN A 162 -13.50 -23.85 12.34
C ASN A 162 -14.78 -24.33 11.68
N ARG A 163 -15.78 -24.75 12.45
CA ARG A 163 -17.10 -25.15 11.94
C ARG A 163 -17.85 -24.02 11.22
N GLU A 164 -17.79 -22.80 11.76
CA GLU A 164 -18.41 -21.63 11.15
C GLU A 164 -17.68 -21.20 9.88
N ILE A 165 -16.33 -21.27 9.90
CA ILE A 165 -15.49 -21.03 8.73
C ILE A 165 -15.80 -22.04 7.64
N ALA A 166 -15.89 -23.32 7.99
CA ALA A 166 -16.24 -24.41 7.07
C ALA A 166 -17.57 -24.14 6.37
N SER A 167 -18.61 -23.78 7.17
CA SER A 167 -19.93 -23.42 6.63
C SER A 167 -19.89 -22.15 5.75
N THR A 168 -19.13 -21.10 6.15
CA THR A 168 -19.05 -19.84 5.39
C THR A 168 -18.34 -20.00 4.06
N LEU A 169 -17.33 -20.86 4.02
CA LEU A 169 -16.49 -21.06 2.83
C LEU A 169 -16.87 -22.29 1.99
N ASP A 170 -17.92 -23.02 2.39
CA ASP A 170 -18.41 -24.23 1.75
C ASP A 170 -17.31 -25.31 1.60
N ILE A 171 -16.62 -25.60 2.71
CA ILE A 171 -15.56 -26.62 2.82
C ILE A 171 -15.72 -27.45 4.10
N THR A 172 -14.98 -28.55 4.21
CA THR A 172 -15.01 -29.36 5.43
C THR A 172 -14.21 -28.72 6.57
N GLU A 173 -14.57 -29.03 7.83
CA GLU A 173 -13.76 -28.62 8.99
C GLU A 173 -12.32 -29.13 8.93
N GLY A 174 -12.11 -30.34 8.36
CA GLY A 174 -10.79 -30.88 8.13
C GLY A 174 -9.95 -30.00 7.18
N THR A 175 -10.56 -29.51 6.12
CA THR A 175 -9.91 -28.56 5.17
C THR A 175 -9.56 -27.23 5.85
N VAL A 176 -10.46 -26.72 6.73
CA VAL A 176 -10.15 -25.51 7.50
C VAL A 176 -8.96 -25.74 8.42
N LYS A 177 -8.86 -26.88 9.11
CA LYS A 177 -7.71 -27.22 9.96
C LYS A 177 -6.40 -27.26 9.17
N LEU A 178 -6.41 -27.82 7.95
CA LEU A 178 -5.24 -27.81 7.07
C LEU A 178 -4.82 -26.37 6.68
N HIS A 179 -5.78 -25.53 6.31
CA HIS A 179 -5.48 -24.11 6.02
C HIS A 179 -4.93 -23.39 7.25
N VAL A 180 -5.54 -23.59 8.45
CA VAL A 180 -5.02 -22.98 9.68
C VAL A 180 -3.59 -23.43 9.96
N SER A 181 -3.28 -24.72 9.87
CA SER A 181 -1.91 -25.23 10.05
C SER A 181 -0.94 -24.62 9.06
N SER A 182 -1.33 -24.49 7.80
CA SER A 182 -0.53 -23.83 6.76
C SER A 182 -0.30 -22.35 7.07
N ILE A 183 -1.34 -21.62 7.52
CA ILE A 183 -1.25 -20.22 7.94
C ILE A 183 -0.27 -20.08 9.10
N LEU A 184 -0.35 -20.91 10.13
CA LEU A 184 0.57 -20.87 11.27
C LEU A 184 2.01 -21.04 10.84
N GLY A 185 2.28 -22.03 9.97
CA GLY A 185 3.62 -22.25 9.41
C GLY A 185 4.13 -21.07 8.58
N LYS A 186 3.28 -20.49 7.71
CA LYS A 186 3.65 -19.35 6.86
C LYS A 186 3.86 -18.04 7.62
N LEU A 187 3.10 -17.83 8.69
CA LEU A 187 3.26 -16.67 9.57
C LEU A 187 4.38 -16.86 10.60
N ALA A 188 4.93 -18.08 10.72
CA ALA A 188 5.93 -18.48 11.71
C ALA A 188 5.44 -18.21 13.16
N VAL A 189 4.21 -18.67 13.47
CA VAL A 189 3.55 -18.49 14.77
C VAL A 189 3.14 -19.84 15.35
N ALA A 190 3.04 -19.92 16.68
CA ALA A 190 2.78 -21.17 17.38
C ALA A 190 1.27 -21.53 17.43
N ASP A 191 0.39 -20.56 17.49
CA ASP A 191 -1.04 -20.80 17.68
C ASP A 191 -1.93 -19.79 16.94
N ARG A 192 -3.24 -20.06 17.00
CA ARG A 192 -4.28 -19.27 16.36
C ARG A 192 -4.34 -17.83 16.86
N THR A 193 -4.15 -17.63 18.17
CA THR A 193 -4.23 -16.30 18.80
C THR A 193 -3.07 -15.44 18.35
N GLU A 194 -1.88 -16.01 18.29
CA GLU A 194 -0.70 -15.37 17.75
C GLU A 194 -0.87 -15.05 16.26
N ALA A 195 -1.47 -15.97 15.47
CA ALA A 195 -1.77 -15.72 14.06
C ALA A 195 -2.70 -14.52 13.86
N VAL A 196 -3.74 -14.38 14.66
CA VAL A 196 -4.67 -13.23 14.64
C VAL A 196 -3.93 -11.94 14.99
N THR A 197 -3.12 -11.95 16.05
CA THR A 197 -2.33 -10.79 16.49
C THR A 197 -1.36 -10.34 15.39
N VAL A 198 -0.60 -11.26 14.85
CA VAL A 198 0.37 -11.00 13.76
C VAL A 198 -0.34 -10.52 12.48
N ALA A 199 -1.50 -11.11 12.15
CA ALA A 199 -2.28 -10.69 10.99
C ALA A 199 -2.74 -9.23 11.08
N LEU A 200 -3.18 -8.79 12.27
CA LEU A 200 -3.58 -7.40 12.52
C LEU A 200 -2.37 -6.46 12.56
N GLN A 201 -1.31 -6.83 13.26
CA GLN A 201 -0.09 -6.02 13.37
C GLN A 201 0.60 -5.80 12.02
N ARG A 202 0.64 -6.84 11.18
CA ARG A 202 1.24 -6.77 9.83
C ARG A 202 0.26 -6.23 8.77
N GLY A 203 -0.99 -5.88 9.14
CA GLY A 203 -2.02 -5.39 8.21
C GLY A 203 -2.43 -6.40 7.13
N ILE A 204 -2.20 -7.71 7.35
CA ILE A 204 -2.61 -8.77 6.43
C ILE A 204 -4.14 -8.83 6.35
N VAL A 205 -4.80 -8.57 7.48
CA VAL A 205 -6.25 -8.45 7.62
C VAL A 205 -6.56 -7.21 8.46
N GLN A 206 -7.62 -6.50 8.11
CA GLN A 206 -8.16 -5.36 8.85
C GLN A 206 -9.52 -5.74 9.46
N LEU A 207 -9.85 -5.17 10.64
CA LEU A 207 -11.16 -5.31 11.29
C LEU A 207 -12.18 -4.36 10.69
#